data_a2a76644d4d838c81a1e9850080c29a8
#
_entry.id   a2a76644d4d838c81a1e9850080c29a8
#
_cell.length_a   1.000
_cell.length_b   1.000
_cell.length_c   1.000
_cell.angle_alpha   90.00
_cell.angle_beta   90.00
_cell.angle_gamma   90.00
#
_symmetry.space_group_name_H-M   'P 1'
#
loop_
_entity.id
_entity.type
_entity.pdbx_description
1 polymer ?
#
loop_
_entity_poly.entity_id
_entity_poly.type
_entity_poly.pdbx_seq_one_letter_code
_entity_poly.pdbx_strand_id
1 'polypeptide(L)'
;SGGPMFYLEAYFSERGRPLLGKSMGAFYALALVIGCLGIGNMFQSNQAYAQVLVITGGPASALVDMGWLFGLGLAAIVAAVIIGGIQSIARVAAILVPVMALLYVVSCVVVITLSAEYLPGALQLVLSEAFTGQAASGGALGAVIIGFQRALFSNEAGIGSASIAHAAVKTEAPASEGITALLEP
;
A
#
# COMPACT_ATOMS: atom_id res chain seq x y z
N SER A 1 -6.95 14.85 -16.46
CA SER A 1 -6.54 15.33 -15.13
C SER A 1 -7.53 14.82 -14.10
N GLY A 2 -7.08 14.12 -13.09
CA GLY A 2 -7.90 13.58 -12.03
C GLY A 2 -7.21 13.71 -10.68
N GLY A 3 -7.96 13.45 -9.64
CA GLY A 3 -7.53 13.58 -8.27
C GLY A 3 -8.27 14.68 -7.51
N PRO A 4 -8.23 14.62 -6.16
CA PRO A 4 -8.99 15.54 -5.32
C PRO A 4 -8.71 17.02 -5.57
N MET A 5 -7.47 17.38 -5.91
CA MET A 5 -7.11 18.76 -6.22
C MET A 5 -7.94 19.33 -7.39
N PHE A 6 -8.25 18.51 -8.39
CA PHE A 6 -8.99 18.95 -9.58
C PHE A 6 -10.50 18.96 -9.36
N TYR A 7 -11.06 17.91 -8.78
CA TYR A 7 -12.50 17.87 -8.57
C TYR A 7 -12.97 18.82 -7.45
N LEU A 8 -12.14 19.11 -6.45
CA LEU A 8 -12.42 20.16 -5.47
C LEU A 8 -12.45 21.55 -6.15
N GLU A 9 -11.47 21.85 -7.01
CA GLU A 9 -11.46 23.10 -7.75
C GLU A 9 -12.69 23.23 -8.64
N ALA A 10 -13.05 22.18 -9.40
CA ALA A 10 -14.23 22.18 -10.27
C ALA A 10 -15.52 22.39 -9.48
N TYR A 11 -15.73 21.61 -8.42
CA TYR A 11 -16.93 21.67 -7.58
C TYR A 11 -17.19 23.05 -6.97
N PHE A 12 -16.15 23.67 -6.40
CA PHE A 12 -16.30 25.01 -5.79
C PHE A 12 -16.38 26.13 -6.83
N SER A 13 -15.78 25.94 -8.01
CA SER A 13 -15.90 26.90 -9.12
C SER A 13 -17.34 26.94 -9.67
N GLU A 14 -18.00 25.79 -9.84
CA GLU A 14 -19.40 25.71 -10.24
C GLU A 14 -20.36 26.39 -9.25
N ARG A 15 -19.98 26.45 -7.98
CA ARG A 15 -20.75 27.11 -6.91
C ARG A 15 -20.35 28.58 -6.67
N GLY A 16 -19.59 29.18 -7.58
CA GLY A 16 -19.19 30.59 -7.49
C GLY A 16 -18.11 30.88 -6.43
N ARG A 17 -17.38 29.85 -5.96
CA ARG A 17 -16.30 29.98 -4.95
C ARG A 17 -14.96 29.44 -5.45
N PRO A 18 -14.43 29.93 -6.57
CA PRO A 18 -13.23 29.36 -7.20
C PRO A 18 -11.98 29.47 -6.33
N LEU A 19 -11.84 30.54 -5.54
CA LEU A 19 -10.70 30.70 -4.63
C LEU A 19 -10.66 29.63 -3.53
N LEU A 20 -11.83 29.26 -3.01
CA LEU A 20 -11.92 28.20 -2.01
C LEU A 20 -11.53 26.83 -2.60
N GLY A 21 -11.98 26.54 -3.83
CA GLY A 21 -11.61 25.32 -4.54
C GLY A 21 -10.10 25.22 -4.79
N LYS A 22 -9.49 26.30 -5.26
CA LYS A 22 -8.04 26.37 -5.48
C LYS A 22 -7.23 26.20 -4.17
N SER A 23 -7.62 26.88 -3.09
CA SER A 23 -6.91 26.77 -1.82
C SER A 23 -7.03 25.36 -1.22
N MET A 24 -8.21 24.74 -1.27
CA MET A 24 -8.40 23.37 -0.80
C MET A 24 -7.67 22.35 -1.68
N GLY A 25 -7.69 22.51 -2.99
CA GLY A 25 -6.93 21.68 -3.92
C GLY A 25 -5.41 21.77 -3.69
N ALA A 26 -4.88 22.98 -3.51
CA ALA A 26 -3.47 23.19 -3.21
C ALA A 26 -3.06 22.62 -1.83
N PHE A 27 -3.91 22.81 -0.81
CA PHE A 27 -3.69 22.23 0.51
C PHE A 27 -3.66 20.70 0.45
N TYR A 28 -4.63 20.10 -0.25
CA TYR A 28 -4.65 18.67 -0.45
C TYR A 28 -3.38 18.14 -1.15
N ALA A 29 -2.98 18.80 -2.26
CA ALA A 29 -1.79 18.41 -3.01
C ALA A 29 -0.53 18.46 -2.14
N LEU A 30 -0.36 19.52 -1.34
CA LEU A 30 0.76 19.65 -0.42
C LEU A 30 0.74 18.59 0.68
N ALA A 31 -0.44 18.38 1.30
CA ALA A 31 -0.61 17.37 2.33
C ALA A 31 -0.32 15.96 1.80
N LEU A 32 -0.76 15.64 0.57
CA LEU A 32 -0.48 14.37 -0.09
C LEU A 32 1.02 14.17 -0.34
N VAL A 33 1.73 15.20 -0.84
CA VAL A 33 3.17 15.11 -1.06
C VAL A 33 3.91 14.82 0.25
N ILE A 34 3.56 15.51 1.33
CA ILE A 34 4.16 15.28 2.66
C ILE A 34 3.80 13.87 3.18
N GLY A 35 2.53 13.48 3.05
CA GLY A 35 2.05 12.16 3.48
C GLY A 35 2.75 11.00 2.74
N CYS A 36 2.93 11.12 1.43
CA CYS A 36 3.60 10.11 0.62
C CYS A 36 5.06 9.89 1.01
N LEU A 37 5.76 10.88 1.53
CA LEU A 37 7.14 10.70 2.02
C LEU A 37 7.20 9.70 3.19
N GLY A 38 6.24 9.76 4.12
CA GLY A 38 6.18 8.84 5.26
C GLY A 38 5.51 7.51 4.91
N ILE A 39 4.26 7.56 4.52
CA ILE A 39 3.39 6.40 4.37
C ILE A 39 3.75 5.61 3.10
N GLY A 40 3.98 6.29 1.99
CA GLY A 40 4.18 5.64 0.69
C GLY A 40 5.60 5.14 0.44
N ASN A 41 6.60 5.60 1.19
CA ASN A 41 8.00 5.32 0.88
C ASN A 41 8.83 4.86 2.09
N MET A 42 8.87 5.64 3.16
CA MET A 42 9.76 5.38 4.29
C MET A 42 9.43 4.06 4.99
N PHE A 43 8.15 3.74 5.15
CA PHE A 43 7.72 2.50 5.79
C PHE A 43 8.15 1.27 5.00
N GLN A 44 7.91 1.24 3.69
CA GLN A 44 8.26 0.12 2.82
C GLN A 44 9.77 -0.10 2.76
N SER A 45 10.55 0.99 2.64
CA SER A 45 12.01 0.93 2.66
C SER A 45 12.54 0.37 3.97
N ASN A 46 11.98 0.83 5.09
CA ASN A 46 12.35 0.36 6.41
C ASN A 46 12.04 -1.13 6.61
N GLN A 47 10.84 -1.58 6.19
CA GLN A 47 10.46 -2.99 6.29
C GLN A 47 11.31 -3.89 5.39
N ALA A 48 11.63 -3.43 4.18
CA ALA A 48 12.53 -4.16 3.28
C ALA A 48 13.93 -4.31 3.90
N TYR A 49 14.47 -3.24 4.46
CA TYR A 49 15.77 -3.29 5.15
C TYR A 49 15.74 -4.20 6.38
N ALA A 50 14.68 -4.13 7.19
CA ALA A 50 14.52 -5.01 8.34
C ALA A 50 14.52 -6.50 7.96
N GLN A 51 13.85 -6.85 6.85
CA GLN A 51 13.87 -8.23 6.34
C GLN A 51 15.27 -8.65 5.86
N VAL A 52 15.98 -7.77 5.17
CA VAL A 52 17.37 -8.04 4.76
C VAL A 52 18.26 -8.29 5.98
N LEU A 53 18.12 -7.49 7.04
CA LEU A 53 18.86 -7.72 8.27
C LEU A 53 18.56 -9.09 8.89
N VAL A 54 17.29 -9.48 8.98
CA VAL A 54 16.89 -10.78 9.52
C VAL A 54 17.54 -11.93 8.75
N ILE A 55 17.53 -11.88 7.42
CA ILE A 55 18.10 -12.94 6.55
C ILE A 55 19.64 -12.99 6.65
N THR A 56 20.29 -11.84 6.87
CA THR A 56 21.76 -11.74 6.88
C THR A 56 22.39 -11.90 8.26
N GLY A 57 21.61 -12.29 9.28
CA GLY A 57 22.12 -12.59 10.62
C GLY A 57 21.57 -11.70 11.74
N GLY A 58 20.52 -10.93 11.49
CA GLY A 58 19.85 -10.08 12.47
C GLY A 58 20.80 -9.01 13.07
N PRO A 59 20.89 -8.90 14.40
CA PRO A 59 21.77 -7.94 15.07
C PRO A 59 23.27 -8.14 14.80
N ALA A 60 23.68 -9.35 14.38
CA ALA A 60 25.04 -9.68 14.01
C ALA A 60 25.36 -9.47 12.52
N SER A 61 24.40 -8.98 11.75
CA SER A 61 24.60 -8.68 10.33
C SER A 61 25.63 -7.57 10.13
N ALA A 62 26.54 -7.76 9.19
CA ALA A 62 27.47 -6.72 8.75
C ALA A 62 26.78 -5.49 8.15
N LEU A 63 25.46 -5.60 7.85
CA LEU A 63 24.68 -4.54 7.26
C LEU A 63 23.96 -3.64 8.28
N VAL A 64 24.08 -3.91 9.59
CA VAL A 64 23.34 -3.17 10.64
C VAL A 64 23.54 -1.66 10.55
N ASP A 65 24.75 -1.21 10.25
CA ASP A 65 25.07 0.22 10.14
C ASP A 65 25.01 0.75 8.70
N MET A 66 24.60 -0.08 7.74
CA MET A 66 24.57 0.26 6.31
C MET A 66 23.17 0.59 5.78
N GLY A 67 22.22 0.94 6.65
CA GLY A 67 20.85 1.29 6.25
C GLY A 67 20.79 2.45 5.24
N TRP A 68 21.68 3.42 5.36
CA TRP A 68 21.78 4.53 4.42
C TRP A 68 22.21 4.07 3.00
N LEU A 69 23.12 3.08 2.91
CA LEU A 69 23.56 2.51 1.63
C LEU A 69 22.44 1.72 0.97
N PHE A 70 21.71 0.91 1.75
CA PHE A 70 20.54 0.21 1.30
C PHE A 70 19.47 1.20 0.79
N GLY A 71 19.22 2.27 1.54
CA GLY A 71 18.30 3.34 1.14
C GLY A 71 18.70 4.03 -0.16
N LEU A 72 19.99 4.33 -0.35
CA LEU A 72 20.52 4.89 -1.60
C LEU A 72 20.32 3.93 -2.78
N GLY A 73 20.56 2.64 -2.59
CA GLY A 73 20.33 1.62 -3.61
C GLY A 73 18.86 1.57 -4.04
N LEU A 74 17.94 1.53 -3.07
CA LEU A 74 16.50 1.58 -3.35
C LEU A 74 16.11 2.89 -4.04
N ALA A 75 16.61 4.03 -3.57
CA ALA A 75 16.32 5.32 -4.17
C ALA A 75 16.78 5.39 -5.64
N ALA A 76 17.94 4.81 -5.97
CA ALA A 76 18.43 4.76 -7.35
C ALA A 76 17.50 3.91 -8.24
N ILE A 77 17.08 2.73 -7.75
CA ILE A 77 16.16 1.85 -8.48
C ILE A 77 14.80 2.53 -8.70
N VAL A 78 14.24 3.12 -7.66
CA VAL A 78 12.95 3.83 -7.73
C VAL A 78 13.06 5.04 -8.65
N ALA A 79 14.14 5.83 -8.57
CA ALA A 79 14.38 6.97 -9.45
C ALA A 79 14.42 6.56 -10.93
N ALA A 80 15.09 5.46 -11.26
CA ALA A 80 15.15 4.93 -12.62
C ALA A 80 13.76 4.61 -13.21
N VAL A 81 12.81 4.18 -12.35
CA VAL A 81 11.44 3.90 -12.77
C VAL A 81 10.61 5.19 -12.86
N ILE A 82 10.72 6.07 -11.85
CA ILE A 82 9.89 7.29 -11.73
C ILE A 82 10.25 8.32 -12.82
N ILE A 83 11.51 8.43 -13.21
CA ILE A 83 11.96 9.37 -14.25
C ILE A 83 11.21 9.14 -15.59
N GLY A 84 10.81 7.89 -15.88
CA GLY A 84 9.98 7.58 -17.04
C GLY A 84 8.50 7.96 -16.92
N GLY A 85 8.09 8.57 -15.81
CA GLY A 85 6.72 9.00 -15.55
C GLY A 85 5.75 7.85 -15.29
N ILE A 86 4.45 8.17 -15.20
CA ILE A 86 3.40 7.22 -14.82
C ILE A 86 3.33 6.00 -15.75
N GLN A 87 3.65 6.15 -17.02
CA GLN A 87 3.66 5.04 -17.97
C GLN A 87 4.79 4.05 -17.70
N SER A 88 5.95 4.53 -17.26
CA SER A 88 7.06 3.67 -16.84
C SER A 88 6.71 2.92 -15.57
N ILE A 89 6.14 3.60 -14.60
CA ILE A 89 5.67 3.00 -13.34
C ILE A 89 4.66 1.89 -13.65
N ALA A 90 3.64 2.17 -14.46
CA ALA A 90 2.63 1.19 -14.84
C ALA A 90 3.22 -0.04 -15.56
N ARG A 91 4.19 0.16 -16.45
CA ARG A 91 4.85 -0.93 -17.17
C ARG A 91 5.66 -1.83 -16.24
N VAL A 92 6.42 -1.23 -15.33
CA VAL A 92 7.22 -1.99 -14.35
C VAL A 92 6.30 -2.72 -13.38
N ALA A 93 5.26 -2.07 -12.88
CA ALA A 93 4.28 -2.69 -12.00
C ALA A 93 3.55 -3.87 -12.66
N ALA A 94 3.16 -3.73 -13.94
CA ALA A 94 2.48 -4.78 -14.70
C ALA A 94 3.31 -6.08 -14.82
N ILE A 95 4.63 -5.99 -14.74
CA ILE A 95 5.52 -7.15 -14.78
C ILE A 95 5.84 -7.61 -13.33
N LEU A 96 6.17 -6.68 -12.45
CA LEU A 96 6.66 -6.97 -11.11
C LEU A 96 5.56 -7.59 -10.23
N VAL A 97 4.33 -7.04 -10.28
CA VAL A 97 3.23 -7.49 -9.42
C VAL A 97 2.83 -8.95 -9.66
N PRO A 98 2.63 -9.43 -10.91
CA PRO A 98 2.35 -10.86 -11.14
C PRO A 98 3.48 -11.77 -10.68
N VAL A 99 4.74 -11.37 -10.88
CA VAL A 99 5.90 -12.17 -10.43
C VAL A 99 5.92 -12.25 -8.91
N MET A 100 5.71 -11.13 -8.22
CA MET A 100 5.64 -11.10 -6.75
C MET A 100 4.48 -11.96 -6.24
N ALA A 101 3.30 -11.84 -6.83
CA ALA A 101 2.13 -12.63 -6.46
C ALA A 101 2.37 -14.13 -6.64
N LEU A 102 2.96 -14.53 -7.77
CA LEU A 102 3.31 -15.91 -8.04
C LEU A 102 4.31 -16.46 -7.02
N LEU A 103 5.39 -15.73 -6.75
CA LEU A 103 6.40 -16.12 -5.75
C LEU A 103 5.76 -16.25 -4.36
N TYR A 104 4.89 -15.32 -3.98
CA TYR A 104 4.20 -15.36 -2.70
C TYR A 104 3.30 -16.61 -2.60
N VAL A 105 2.45 -16.85 -3.60
CA VAL A 105 1.53 -18.00 -3.61
C VAL A 105 2.32 -19.32 -3.58
N VAL A 106 3.36 -19.45 -4.40
CA VAL A 106 4.20 -20.65 -4.41
C VAL A 106 4.86 -20.87 -3.05
N SER A 107 5.40 -19.81 -2.44
CA SER A 107 6.00 -19.91 -1.10
C SER A 107 4.98 -20.32 -0.05
N CYS A 108 3.77 -19.76 -0.08
CA CYS A 108 2.70 -20.16 0.83
C CYS A 108 2.31 -21.64 0.65
N VAL A 109 2.16 -22.10 -0.60
CA VAL A 109 1.85 -23.50 -0.89
C VAL A 109 2.94 -24.43 -0.38
N VAL A 110 4.21 -24.08 -0.60
CA VAL A 110 5.35 -24.86 -0.08
C VAL A 110 5.31 -24.94 1.45
N VAL A 111 5.13 -23.82 2.15
CA VAL A 111 5.05 -23.81 3.61
C VAL A 111 3.87 -24.65 4.11
N ILE A 112 2.69 -24.50 3.51
CA ILE A 112 1.50 -25.27 3.89
C ILE A 112 1.71 -26.76 3.66
N THR A 113 2.31 -27.16 2.55
CA THR A 113 2.56 -28.58 2.25
C THR A 113 3.61 -29.18 3.19
N LEU A 114 4.69 -28.45 3.50
CA LEU A 114 5.70 -28.91 4.46
C LEU A 114 5.18 -28.97 5.90
N SER A 115 4.17 -28.17 6.21
CA SER A 115 3.55 -28.09 7.55
C SER A 115 2.15 -28.69 7.60
N ALA A 116 1.80 -29.59 6.67
CA ALA A 116 0.44 -30.12 6.53
C ALA A 116 -0.05 -30.85 7.79
N GLU A 117 0.81 -31.48 8.53
CA GLU A 117 0.49 -32.16 9.79
C GLU A 117 -0.01 -31.22 10.88
N TYR A 118 0.44 -29.97 10.88
CA TYR A 118 0.02 -28.95 11.86
C TYR A 118 -1.25 -28.20 11.45
N LEU A 119 -1.67 -28.35 10.21
CA LEU A 119 -2.78 -27.58 9.64
C LEU A 119 -4.12 -27.82 10.37
N PRO A 120 -4.52 -29.06 10.70
CA PRO A 120 -5.75 -29.31 11.45
C PRO A 120 -5.74 -28.68 12.84
N GLY A 121 -4.61 -28.76 13.56
CA GLY A 121 -4.44 -28.14 14.85
C GLY A 121 -4.47 -26.61 14.80
N ALA A 122 -3.84 -26.03 13.80
CA ALA A 122 -3.87 -24.58 13.57
C ALA A 122 -5.30 -24.07 13.28
N LEU A 123 -6.06 -24.78 12.42
CA LEU A 123 -7.46 -24.46 12.12
C LEU A 123 -8.34 -24.58 13.37
N GLN A 124 -8.17 -25.66 14.13
CA GLN A 124 -8.89 -25.84 15.40
C GLN A 124 -8.59 -24.70 16.38
N LEU A 125 -7.31 -24.31 16.50
CA LEU A 125 -6.90 -23.21 17.36
C LEU A 125 -7.54 -21.88 16.93
N VAL A 126 -7.50 -21.54 15.64
CA VAL A 126 -8.13 -20.33 15.10
C VAL A 126 -9.62 -20.30 15.43
N LEU A 127 -10.33 -21.42 15.19
CA LEU A 127 -11.78 -21.50 15.45
C LEU A 127 -12.10 -21.45 16.95
N SER A 128 -11.34 -22.17 17.78
CA SER A 128 -11.57 -22.16 19.23
C SER A 128 -11.29 -20.79 19.84
N GLU A 129 -10.18 -20.17 19.48
CA GLU A 129 -9.79 -18.85 20.02
C GLU A 129 -10.72 -17.72 19.52
N ALA A 130 -11.25 -17.81 18.30
CA ALA A 130 -12.14 -16.79 17.75
C ALA A 130 -13.44 -16.64 18.57
N PHE A 131 -13.88 -17.70 19.27
CA PHE A 131 -15.12 -17.73 20.05
C PHE A 131 -14.90 -17.72 21.57
N THR A 132 -13.67 -17.54 22.04
CA THR A 132 -13.40 -17.44 23.48
C THR A 132 -13.69 -16.04 24.01
N GLY A 133 -14.06 -15.95 25.30
CA GLY A 133 -14.29 -14.67 25.95
C GLY A 133 -13.06 -13.76 26.03
N GLN A 134 -11.85 -14.32 25.99
CA GLN A 134 -10.60 -13.55 25.92
C GLN A 134 -10.41 -12.90 24.55
N ALA A 135 -10.79 -13.55 23.45
CA ALA A 135 -10.80 -12.95 22.13
C ALA A 135 -11.80 -11.78 22.06
N ALA A 136 -12.96 -11.90 22.73
CA ALA A 136 -13.98 -10.86 22.71
C ALA A 136 -13.57 -9.60 23.51
N SER A 137 -12.78 -9.73 24.59
CA SER A 137 -12.45 -8.60 25.47
C SER A 137 -11.12 -7.89 25.14
N GLY A 138 -10.13 -8.59 24.64
CA GLY A 138 -8.81 -8.02 24.32
C GLY A 138 -8.40 -8.16 22.86
N GLY A 139 -8.73 -9.32 22.25
CA GLY A 139 -8.37 -9.63 20.88
C GLY A 139 -9.24 -8.89 19.86
N ALA A 140 -10.55 -8.77 20.08
CA ALA A 140 -11.44 -8.14 19.10
C ALA A 140 -11.13 -6.67 18.91
N LEU A 141 -10.93 -5.91 19.99
CA LEU A 141 -10.63 -4.48 19.92
C LEU A 141 -9.24 -4.25 19.29
N GLY A 142 -8.23 -5.02 19.71
CA GLY A 142 -6.89 -4.99 19.13
C GLY A 142 -6.87 -5.40 17.65
N ALA A 143 -7.58 -6.47 17.30
CA ALA A 143 -7.68 -6.94 15.91
C ALA A 143 -8.42 -5.93 15.03
N VAL A 144 -9.50 -5.30 15.53
CA VAL A 144 -10.21 -4.23 14.80
C VAL A 144 -9.30 -3.03 14.58
N ILE A 145 -8.60 -2.55 15.60
CA ILE A 145 -7.70 -1.39 15.47
C ILE A 145 -6.57 -1.70 14.50
N ILE A 146 -5.88 -2.82 14.66
CA ILE A 146 -4.75 -3.20 13.80
C ILE A 146 -5.24 -3.53 12.39
N GLY A 147 -6.36 -4.25 12.26
CA GLY A 147 -6.98 -4.56 10.98
C GLY A 147 -7.40 -3.31 10.23
N PHE A 148 -8.00 -2.34 10.92
CA PHE A 148 -8.40 -1.06 10.34
C PHE A 148 -7.20 -0.24 9.89
N GLN A 149 -6.14 -0.16 10.72
CA GLN A 149 -4.89 0.49 10.34
C GLN A 149 -4.27 -0.15 9.09
N ARG A 150 -4.23 -1.47 9.03
CA ARG A 150 -3.65 -2.18 7.88
C ARG A 150 -4.51 -2.04 6.63
N ALA A 151 -5.82 -2.09 6.75
CA ALA A 151 -6.74 -1.87 5.64
C ALA A 151 -6.61 -0.46 5.05
N LEU A 152 -6.57 0.57 5.90
CA LEU A 152 -6.31 1.94 5.47
C LEU A 152 -4.95 2.09 4.77
N PHE A 153 -3.94 1.39 5.27
CA PHE A 153 -2.59 1.42 4.70
C PHE A 153 -2.51 0.71 3.35
N SER A 154 -3.22 -0.41 3.19
CA SER A 154 -3.22 -1.21 1.98
C SER A 154 -4.02 -0.58 0.84
N ASN A 155 -5.18 -0.01 1.17
CA ASN A 155 -6.14 0.54 0.21
C ASN A 155 -5.96 2.04 -0.02
N GLU A 156 -5.26 2.75 0.89
CA GLU A 156 -5.18 4.21 0.90
C GLU A 156 -6.57 4.88 0.93
N ALA A 157 -7.58 4.19 1.45
CA ALA A 157 -8.95 4.65 1.50
C ALA A 157 -9.07 5.99 2.25
N GLY A 158 -9.74 6.94 1.62
CA GLY A 158 -9.91 8.30 2.16
C GLY A 158 -8.75 9.25 1.89
N ILE A 159 -7.59 8.78 1.41
CA ILE A 159 -6.46 9.65 1.03
C ILE A 159 -6.69 10.28 -0.36
N GLY A 160 -7.38 9.58 -1.26
CA GLY A 160 -7.70 10.08 -2.60
C GLY A 160 -6.62 9.83 -3.65
N SER A 161 -5.59 9.06 -3.33
CA SER A 161 -4.50 8.69 -4.25
C SER A 161 -4.98 7.81 -5.41
N ALA A 162 -5.94 6.90 -5.17
CA ALA A 162 -6.54 6.04 -6.20
C ALA A 162 -7.05 6.84 -7.39
N SER A 163 -7.77 7.93 -7.15
CA SER A 163 -8.31 8.78 -8.24
C SER A 163 -7.22 9.46 -9.09
N ILE A 164 -6.01 9.62 -8.56
CA ILE A 164 -4.86 10.14 -9.31
C ILE A 164 -4.31 9.06 -10.24
N ALA A 165 -4.17 7.83 -9.73
CA ALA A 165 -3.66 6.69 -10.51
C ALA A 165 -4.63 6.33 -11.65
N HIS A 166 -5.92 6.18 -11.34
CA HIS A 166 -6.97 5.86 -12.32
C HIS A 166 -7.19 6.96 -13.37
N ALA A 167 -6.87 8.22 -13.07
CA ALA A 167 -6.92 9.31 -14.03
C ALA A 167 -5.93 9.17 -15.21
N ALA A 168 -4.93 8.31 -15.08
CA ALA A 168 -3.95 8.03 -16.14
C ALA A 168 -4.44 6.98 -17.15
N VAL A 169 -5.53 6.27 -16.85
CA VAL A 169 -6.10 5.24 -17.70
C VAL A 169 -6.76 5.86 -18.93
N LYS A 170 -6.54 5.28 -20.09
CA LYS A 170 -7.20 5.66 -21.34
C LYS A 170 -8.50 4.88 -21.45
N THR A 171 -9.62 5.53 -21.15
CA THR A 171 -10.95 4.94 -21.26
C THR A 171 -11.91 5.92 -21.94
N GLU A 172 -12.83 5.39 -22.75
CA GLU A 172 -13.92 6.16 -23.32
C GLU A 172 -15.12 6.30 -22.36
N ALA A 173 -15.18 5.43 -21.33
CA ALA A 173 -16.23 5.41 -20.34
C ALA A 173 -15.65 5.56 -18.91
N PRO A 174 -15.54 6.77 -18.36
CA PRO A 174 -14.98 7.00 -17.01
C PRO A 174 -15.67 6.21 -15.90
N ALA A 175 -16.97 5.92 -16.07
CA ALA A 175 -17.71 5.11 -15.11
C ALA A 175 -17.22 3.67 -15.02
N SER A 176 -16.72 3.08 -16.12
CA SER A 176 -16.16 1.72 -16.11
C SER A 176 -14.88 1.65 -15.29
N GLU A 177 -14.06 2.69 -15.35
CA GLU A 177 -12.86 2.80 -14.55
C GLU A 177 -13.18 2.94 -13.04
N GLY A 178 -14.24 3.71 -12.73
CA GLY A 178 -14.74 3.79 -11.35
C GLY A 178 -15.23 2.44 -10.80
N ILE A 179 -15.83 1.59 -11.64
CA ILE A 179 -16.22 0.22 -11.24
C ILE A 179 -14.99 -0.64 -11.04
N THR A 180 -13.98 -0.53 -11.89
CA THR A 180 -12.71 -1.27 -11.74
C THR A 180 -12.00 -0.89 -10.43
N ALA A 181 -12.01 0.39 -10.06
CA ALA A 181 -11.45 0.87 -8.80
C ALA A 181 -12.13 0.28 -7.55
N LEU A 182 -13.35 -0.21 -7.63
CA LEU A 182 -14.02 -0.92 -6.53
C LEU A 182 -13.42 -2.30 -6.23
N LEU A 183 -12.59 -2.84 -7.13
CA LEU A 183 -11.92 -4.13 -6.93
C LEU A 183 -10.59 -3.98 -6.16
N GLU A 184 -10.11 -2.76 -5.92
CA GLU A 184 -8.87 -2.51 -5.17
C GLU A 184 -8.98 -2.80 -3.66
N PRO A 185 -10.11 -2.53 -2.97
CA PRO A 185 -10.28 -2.94 -1.58
C PRO A 185 -10.37 -4.46 -1.44
#